data_a80c9cb7d4e24df90643a6aad7e37ceb
#
_entry.id   a80c9cb7d4e24df90643a6aad7e37ceb
#
_cell.length_a   1.000
_cell.length_b   1.000
_cell.length_c   1.000
_cell.angle_alpha   90.00
_cell.angle_beta   90.00
_cell.angle_gamma   90.00
#
_symmetry.space_group_name_H-M   'P 1'
#
loop_
_entity.id
_entity.type
_entity.pdbx_description
1 polymer ?
#
loop_
_entity_poly.entity_id
_entity_poly.type
_entity_poly.pdbx_seq_one_letter_code
_entity_poly.pdbx_strand_id
1 'polypeptide(L)'
;MEKTTTRLVEITRPDVDLAELQRTFDGIPRDPYLKVGVRHRTQSRFRYEPDRLVLLDRVDLYQSSDINPLEQYGGIVRTYPDMPAWVQTSPAFRAFIDHWLSLVPVPVTEFSAHQIRTVGDGSPVPEGRHRDGYEYVAVFVAKRHGITDDCARTTVWDAATEERIVDEVVLRDGEMVTFDDRLVLHDVSPLVPSGEVTDAYRDVIILTFPDHSKTLEHGKVVAESQKGGSS
;
A
#
# COMPACT_ATOMS: atom_id res chain seq x y z
N MET A 1 -5.64 -17.24 -30.43
CA MET A 1 -4.79 -16.08 -30.08
C MET A 1 -4.72 -16.06 -28.55
N GLU A 2 -3.64 -16.56 -27.98
CA GLU A 2 -3.36 -16.37 -26.56
C GLU A 2 -3.21 -14.85 -26.31
N LYS A 3 -4.05 -14.30 -25.46
CA LYS A 3 -3.82 -12.97 -24.91
C LYS A 3 -2.53 -13.05 -24.10
N THR A 4 -1.44 -12.56 -24.63
CA THR A 4 -0.24 -12.31 -23.84
C THR A 4 -0.67 -11.34 -22.75
N THR A 5 -0.86 -11.82 -21.54
CA THR A 5 -1.13 -10.97 -20.38
C THR A 5 0.16 -10.19 -20.16
N THR A 6 0.18 -8.95 -20.62
CA THR A 6 1.33 -8.06 -20.38
C THR A 6 1.36 -7.83 -18.88
N ARG A 7 2.43 -8.30 -18.21
CA ARG A 7 2.63 -8.11 -16.79
C ARG A 7 2.79 -6.61 -16.51
N LEU A 8 1.94 -6.07 -15.66
CA LEU A 8 2.07 -4.70 -15.20
C LEU A 8 3.11 -4.65 -14.06
N VAL A 9 4.26 -4.05 -14.31
CA VAL A 9 5.21 -3.55 -13.30
C VAL A 9 5.82 -2.29 -13.87
N GLU A 10 5.42 -1.14 -13.37
CA GLU A 10 5.86 0.16 -13.90
C GLU A 10 6.31 1.08 -12.77
N ILE A 11 7.45 1.75 -12.96
CA ILE A 11 7.91 2.84 -12.10
C ILE A 11 7.67 4.14 -12.83
N THR A 12 6.88 5.03 -12.21
CA THR A 12 6.48 6.31 -12.80
C THR A 12 6.62 7.44 -11.79
N ARG A 13 6.49 8.68 -12.29
CA ARG A 13 6.41 9.89 -11.45
C ARG A 13 5.17 10.68 -11.88
N PRO A 14 4.06 10.60 -11.11
CA PRO A 14 2.89 11.44 -11.35
C PRO A 14 3.25 12.92 -11.31
N ASP A 15 2.67 13.71 -12.22
CA ASP A 15 2.77 15.18 -12.21
C ASP A 15 1.71 15.74 -11.25
N VAL A 16 2.10 15.92 -9.98
CA VAL A 16 1.21 16.30 -8.88
C VAL A 16 1.87 17.33 -7.95
N ASP A 17 1.07 18.10 -7.24
CA ASP A 17 1.58 18.91 -6.11
C ASP A 17 1.98 17.96 -4.97
N LEU A 18 3.27 17.63 -4.95
CA LEU A 18 3.84 16.74 -3.96
C LEU A 18 3.72 17.29 -2.53
N ALA A 19 3.83 18.62 -2.36
CA ALA A 19 3.71 19.25 -1.05
C ALA A 19 2.28 19.09 -0.49
N GLU A 20 1.26 19.15 -1.34
CA GLU A 20 -0.12 18.88 -0.93
C GLU A 20 -0.30 17.42 -0.50
N LEU A 21 0.26 16.45 -1.24
CA LEU A 21 0.21 15.04 -0.83
C LEU A 21 0.98 14.78 0.47
N GLN A 22 2.11 15.44 0.69
CA GLN A 22 2.87 15.32 1.95
C GLN A 22 2.07 15.82 3.16
N ARG A 23 1.28 16.91 3.02
CA ARG A 23 0.40 17.42 4.10
C ARG A 23 -0.67 16.41 4.53
N THR A 24 -1.02 15.44 3.70
CA THR A 24 -1.98 14.39 4.09
C THR A 24 -1.47 13.53 5.26
N PHE A 25 -0.17 13.56 5.53
CA PHE A 25 0.48 12.83 6.63
C PHE A 25 0.56 13.63 7.94
N ASP A 26 0.09 14.88 7.95
CA ASP A 26 0.11 15.69 9.17
C ASP A 26 -0.81 15.07 10.22
N GLY A 27 -0.24 14.79 11.40
CA GLY A 27 -1.01 14.18 12.50
C GLY A 27 -1.43 12.72 12.27
N ILE A 28 -0.82 12.02 11.31
CA ILE A 28 -1.13 10.60 11.07
C ILE A 28 -0.99 9.77 12.36
N PRO A 29 -2.01 9.01 12.79
CA PRO A 29 -2.02 8.29 14.05
C PRO A 29 -1.08 7.08 14.04
N ARG A 30 -0.60 6.70 15.22
CA ARG A 30 0.22 5.51 15.39
C ARG A 30 -0.57 4.24 15.03
N ASP A 31 0.09 3.30 14.35
CA ASP A 31 -0.45 1.95 14.10
C ASP A 31 -0.48 1.16 15.42
N PRO A 32 -1.67 0.79 15.94
CA PRO A 32 -1.77 0.09 17.21
C PRO A 32 -1.38 -1.40 17.13
N TYR A 33 -1.25 -1.95 15.92
CA TYR A 33 -0.99 -3.37 15.70
C TYR A 33 0.50 -3.68 15.56
N LEU A 34 1.35 -2.68 15.25
CA LEU A 34 2.80 -2.91 15.18
C LEU A 34 3.40 -3.01 16.60
N LYS A 35 3.93 -4.19 16.93
CA LYS A 35 4.48 -4.49 18.27
C LYS A 35 5.93 -4.00 18.42
N VAL A 36 6.71 -4.01 17.34
CA VAL A 36 8.13 -3.64 17.33
C VAL A 36 8.36 -2.51 16.33
N GLY A 37 9.09 -1.48 16.74
CA GLY A 37 9.31 -0.28 15.93
C GLY A 37 8.15 0.72 16.04
N VAL A 38 8.19 1.76 15.21
CA VAL A 38 7.16 2.80 15.15
C VAL A 38 6.65 2.94 13.72
N ARG A 39 5.34 2.77 13.58
CA ARG A 39 4.61 2.99 12.33
C ARG A 39 3.36 3.80 12.61
N HIS A 40 3.01 4.67 11.69
CA HIS A 40 1.74 5.39 11.70
C HIS A 40 0.94 4.94 10.48
N ARG A 41 -0.39 4.89 10.61
CA ARG A 41 -1.23 4.38 9.53
C ARG A 41 -2.63 4.98 9.54
N THR A 42 -3.13 5.27 8.35
CA THR A 42 -4.55 5.49 8.05
C THR A 42 -4.97 4.61 6.89
N GLN A 43 -6.27 4.47 6.69
CA GLN A 43 -6.82 3.67 5.61
C GLN A 43 -8.22 4.17 5.27
N SER A 44 -8.46 4.45 4.01
CA SER A 44 -9.76 4.90 3.50
C SER A 44 -10.15 4.16 2.24
N ARG A 45 -11.44 4.14 1.98
CA ARG A 45 -12.02 3.62 0.75
C ARG A 45 -12.62 4.76 -0.04
N PHE A 46 -12.43 4.72 -1.34
CA PHE A 46 -12.95 5.74 -2.24
C PHE A 46 -13.72 5.11 -3.40
N ARG A 47 -14.78 5.80 -3.82
CA ARG A 47 -15.38 5.59 -5.12
C ARG A 47 -14.87 6.67 -6.08
N TYR A 48 -14.40 6.22 -7.23
CA TYR A 48 -14.01 7.09 -8.32
C TYR A 48 -15.23 7.44 -9.17
N GLU A 49 -15.51 8.73 -9.27
CA GLU A 49 -16.53 9.27 -10.18
C GLU A 49 -15.84 10.25 -11.15
N PRO A 50 -16.41 10.51 -12.34
CA PRO A 50 -15.72 11.35 -13.36
C PRO A 50 -15.31 12.73 -12.88
N ASP A 51 -16.08 13.32 -11.98
CA ASP A 51 -15.92 14.70 -11.49
C ASP A 51 -15.45 14.79 -10.03
N ARG A 52 -15.42 13.67 -9.29
CA ARG A 52 -15.06 13.68 -7.86
C ARG A 52 -14.58 12.32 -7.34
N LEU A 53 -13.94 12.35 -6.19
CA LEU A 53 -13.74 11.19 -5.34
C LEU A 53 -14.77 11.22 -4.21
N VAL A 54 -15.38 10.08 -3.92
CA VAL A 54 -16.33 9.94 -2.82
C VAL A 54 -15.69 9.06 -1.75
N LEU A 55 -15.48 9.61 -0.56
CA LEU A 55 -15.06 8.83 0.61
C LEU A 55 -16.21 7.91 1.02
N LEU A 56 -15.93 6.60 1.08
CA LEU A 56 -16.88 5.57 1.47
C LEU A 56 -16.78 5.28 2.96
N ASP A 57 -17.82 4.63 3.50
CA ASP A 57 -17.85 4.18 4.88
C ASP A 57 -16.65 3.28 5.18
N ARG A 58 -16.11 3.45 6.39
CA ARG A 58 -15.00 2.66 6.90
C ARG A 58 -15.38 1.18 6.98
N VAL A 59 -14.44 0.35 6.57
CA VAL A 59 -14.51 -1.10 6.70
C VAL A 59 -13.20 -1.58 7.29
N ASP A 60 -13.26 -2.60 8.15
CA ASP A 60 -12.09 -3.19 8.75
C ASP A 60 -11.23 -3.94 7.72
N LEU A 61 -9.92 -3.91 7.90
CA LEU A 61 -8.97 -4.67 7.10
C LEU A 61 -8.81 -6.09 7.66
N TYR A 62 -8.88 -7.07 6.79
CA TYR A 62 -8.52 -8.44 7.09
C TYR A 62 -7.54 -8.97 6.03
N GLN A 63 -6.50 -9.63 6.48
CA GLN A 63 -5.62 -10.45 5.64
C GLN A 63 -5.51 -11.83 6.29
N SER A 64 -5.65 -12.89 5.52
CA SER A 64 -5.45 -14.25 6.04
C SER A 64 -3.99 -14.47 6.45
N SER A 65 -3.73 -15.50 7.28
CA SER A 65 -2.36 -15.86 7.66
C SER A 65 -1.52 -16.34 6.47
N ASP A 66 -2.17 -16.77 5.39
CA ASP A 66 -1.50 -17.17 4.15
C ASP A 66 -0.98 -15.96 3.35
N ILE A 67 -1.64 -14.81 3.49
CA ILE A 67 -1.24 -13.54 2.87
C ILE A 67 -0.24 -12.80 3.76
N ASN A 68 -0.52 -12.74 5.07
CA ASN A 68 0.38 -12.09 6.02
C ASN A 68 0.72 -13.07 7.15
N PRO A 69 1.95 -13.61 7.19
CA PRO A 69 2.35 -14.62 8.15
C PRO A 69 2.62 -14.07 9.57
N LEU A 70 2.63 -12.73 9.74
CA LEU A 70 2.88 -12.13 11.04
C LEU A 70 1.64 -12.23 11.94
N GLU A 71 1.75 -12.84 13.10
CA GLU A 71 0.65 -13.06 14.07
C GLU A 71 -0.10 -11.77 14.46
N GLN A 72 0.57 -10.61 14.40
CA GLN A 72 -0.06 -9.32 14.70
C GLN A 72 -0.86 -8.73 13.54
N TYR A 73 -0.81 -9.33 12.35
CA TYR A 73 -1.48 -8.86 11.15
C TYR A 73 -2.35 -9.93 10.48
N GLY A 74 -1.79 -11.14 10.29
CA GLY A 74 -2.49 -12.22 9.62
C GLY A 74 -3.56 -12.86 10.49
N GLY A 75 -4.72 -13.14 9.90
CA GLY A 75 -5.83 -13.80 10.59
C GLY A 75 -6.59 -12.93 11.58
N ILE A 76 -6.25 -11.64 11.72
CA ILE A 76 -6.95 -10.72 12.61
C ILE A 76 -7.61 -9.57 11.83
N VAL A 77 -8.72 -9.09 12.36
CA VAL A 77 -9.42 -7.90 11.88
C VAL A 77 -8.73 -6.67 12.46
N ARG A 78 -8.40 -5.70 11.61
CA ARG A 78 -7.70 -4.48 11.97
C ARG A 78 -8.49 -3.25 11.53
N THR A 79 -8.69 -2.32 12.44
CA THR A 79 -9.39 -1.06 12.20
C THR A 79 -8.38 0.08 12.21
N TYR A 80 -8.35 0.88 11.15
CA TYR A 80 -7.52 2.06 11.06
C TYR A 80 -8.37 3.33 10.89
N PRO A 81 -7.93 4.48 11.40
CA PRO A 81 -8.58 5.75 11.11
C PRO A 81 -8.56 6.08 9.61
N ASP A 82 -9.55 6.85 9.18
CA ASP A 82 -9.56 7.39 7.83
C ASP A 82 -8.46 8.43 7.60
N MET A 83 -8.07 8.60 6.34
CA MET A 83 -7.32 9.76 5.88
C MET A 83 -8.11 11.04 6.18
N PRO A 84 -7.45 12.21 6.26
CA PRO A 84 -8.18 13.48 6.45
C PRO A 84 -9.28 13.67 5.38
N ALA A 85 -10.49 14.03 5.81
CA ALA A 85 -11.65 14.11 4.92
C ALA A 85 -11.45 15.05 3.71
N TRP A 86 -10.60 16.10 3.85
CA TRP A 86 -10.32 17.04 2.77
C TRP A 86 -9.57 16.38 1.58
N VAL A 87 -8.95 15.22 1.76
CA VAL A 87 -8.23 14.49 0.71
C VAL A 87 -9.15 14.17 -0.48
N GLN A 88 -10.44 13.90 -0.24
CA GLN A 88 -11.41 13.62 -1.31
C GLN A 88 -11.65 14.82 -2.25
N THR A 89 -11.35 16.04 -1.80
CA THR A 89 -11.46 17.28 -2.60
C THR A 89 -10.11 17.84 -3.04
N SER A 90 -9.01 17.15 -2.72
CA SER A 90 -7.65 17.58 -3.07
C SER A 90 -7.39 17.41 -4.56
N PRO A 91 -7.05 18.46 -5.30
CA PRO A 91 -6.64 18.37 -6.70
C PRO A 91 -5.41 17.47 -6.90
N ALA A 92 -4.43 17.55 -6.00
CA ALA A 92 -3.21 16.75 -6.07
C ALA A 92 -3.52 15.26 -5.86
N PHE A 93 -4.38 14.92 -4.90
CA PHE A 93 -4.80 13.54 -4.67
C PHE A 93 -5.60 13.00 -5.85
N ARG A 94 -6.50 13.82 -6.42
CA ARG A 94 -7.25 13.44 -7.62
C ARG A 94 -6.30 13.18 -8.80
N ALA A 95 -5.37 14.06 -9.10
CA ALA A 95 -4.40 13.88 -10.18
C ALA A 95 -3.52 12.63 -9.97
N PHE A 96 -3.14 12.36 -8.72
CA PHE A 96 -2.43 11.13 -8.35
C PHE A 96 -3.26 9.87 -8.66
N ILE A 97 -4.54 9.86 -8.29
CA ILE A 97 -5.45 8.75 -8.61
C ILE A 97 -5.66 8.61 -10.12
N ASP A 98 -5.90 9.70 -10.85
CA ASP A 98 -6.08 9.69 -12.31
C ASP A 98 -4.84 9.10 -13.01
N HIS A 99 -3.63 9.44 -12.55
CA HIS A 99 -2.40 8.85 -13.06
C HIS A 99 -2.35 7.33 -12.82
N TRP A 100 -2.62 6.87 -11.59
CA TRP A 100 -2.65 5.44 -11.29
C TRP A 100 -3.67 4.70 -12.15
N LEU A 101 -4.89 5.23 -12.27
CA LEU A 101 -5.96 4.63 -13.06
C LEU A 101 -5.61 4.52 -14.55
N SER A 102 -4.75 5.41 -15.07
CA SER A 102 -4.28 5.33 -16.45
C SER A 102 -3.34 4.14 -16.71
N LEU A 103 -2.73 3.58 -15.66
CA LEU A 103 -1.83 2.43 -15.71
C LEU A 103 -2.57 1.09 -15.53
N VAL A 104 -3.67 1.09 -14.75
CA VAL A 104 -4.42 -0.13 -14.43
C VAL A 104 -5.27 -0.55 -15.64
N PRO A 105 -5.11 -1.79 -16.16
CA PRO A 105 -5.73 -2.21 -17.41
C PRO A 105 -7.22 -2.63 -17.28
N VAL A 106 -7.86 -2.33 -16.16
CA VAL A 106 -9.25 -2.66 -15.86
C VAL A 106 -9.99 -1.42 -15.33
N PRO A 107 -11.31 -1.32 -15.52
CA PRO A 107 -12.09 -0.25 -14.91
C PRO A 107 -12.06 -0.36 -13.38
N VAL A 108 -11.59 0.69 -12.71
CA VAL A 108 -11.60 0.80 -11.25
C VAL A 108 -12.72 1.75 -10.85
N THR A 109 -13.69 1.26 -10.09
CA THR A 109 -14.80 2.07 -9.56
C THR A 109 -14.63 2.36 -8.07
N GLU A 110 -14.09 1.41 -7.31
CA GLU A 110 -13.81 1.55 -5.88
C GLU A 110 -12.41 1.02 -5.59
N PHE A 111 -11.68 1.73 -4.74
CA PHE A 111 -10.31 1.41 -4.38
C PHE A 111 -10.04 1.82 -2.93
N SER A 112 -8.95 1.30 -2.36
CA SER A 112 -8.47 1.75 -1.06
C SER A 112 -7.18 2.55 -1.18
N ALA A 113 -7.02 3.52 -0.29
CA ALA A 113 -5.78 4.24 -0.07
C ALA A 113 -5.32 4.06 1.37
N HIS A 114 -4.07 3.65 1.55
CA HIS A 114 -3.44 3.45 2.84
C HIS A 114 -2.27 4.42 2.96
N GLN A 115 -2.24 5.23 4.00
CA GLN A 115 -1.04 5.99 4.35
C GLN A 115 -0.25 5.20 5.38
N ILE A 116 1.04 5.08 5.16
CA ILE A 116 1.96 4.44 6.09
C ILE A 116 3.19 5.33 6.25
N ARG A 117 3.48 5.72 7.51
CA ARG A 117 4.76 6.30 7.91
C ARG A 117 5.54 5.25 8.68
N THR A 118 6.68 4.85 8.17
CA THR A 118 7.67 4.03 8.89
C THR A 118 8.71 4.95 9.49
N VAL A 119 9.04 4.77 10.77
CA VAL A 119 9.89 5.68 11.55
C VAL A 119 11.17 4.99 12.01
N GLY A 120 12.26 5.73 12.07
CA GLY A 120 13.57 5.29 12.55
C GLY A 120 14.24 4.28 11.61
N ASP A 121 14.72 3.19 12.17
CA ASP A 121 15.34 2.05 11.49
C ASP A 121 14.33 0.93 11.18
N GLY A 122 13.02 1.27 11.19
CA GLY A 122 11.94 0.31 10.99
C GLY A 122 11.95 -0.32 9.60
N SER A 123 11.45 -1.55 9.52
CA SER A 123 11.15 -2.19 8.24
C SER A 123 9.81 -1.70 7.69
N PRO A 124 9.77 -1.16 6.45
CA PRO A 124 8.51 -0.89 5.77
C PRO A 124 7.65 -2.15 5.57
N VAL A 125 8.32 -3.30 5.41
CA VAL A 125 7.73 -4.62 5.17
C VAL A 125 8.31 -5.62 6.18
N PRO A 126 7.79 -5.66 7.42
CA PRO A 126 8.33 -6.57 8.44
C PRO A 126 8.10 -8.05 8.14
N GLU A 127 7.13 -8.38 7.28
CA GLU A 127 6.84 -9.73 6.78
C GLU A 127 7.86 -10.21 5.72
N GLY A 128 8.68 -9.32 5.17
CA GLY A 128 9.59 -9.61 4.06
C GLY A 128 8.86 -9.78 2.74
N ARG A 129 9.42 -10.55 1.83
CA ARG A 129 8.87 -10.78 0.48
C ARG A 129 7.44 -11.37 0.53
N HIS A 130 6.46 -10.63 0.01
CA HIS A 130 5.03 -10.97 0.15
C HIS A 130 4.19 -10.47 -1.03
N ARG A 131 2.90 -10.74 -0.97
CA ARG A 131 1.81 -10.09 -1.72
C ARG A 131 0.89 -9.36 -0.75
N ASP A 132 0.23 -8.32 -1.24
CA ASP A 132 -0.78 -7.62 -0.44
C ASP A 132 -2.15 -8.32 -0.45
N GLY A 133 -2.41 -9.16 -1.45
CA GLY A 133 -3.65 -9.92 -1.60
C GLY A 133 -4.72 -9.17 -2.40
N TYR A 134 -4.31 -8.30 -3.31
CA TYR A 134 -5.17 -7.54 -4.23
C TYR A 134 -4.95 -7.95 -5.69
N GLU A 135 -5.61 -7.26 -6.62
CA GLU A 135 -5.33 -7.42 -8.04
C GLU A 135 -4.24 -6.45 -8.49
N TYR A 136 -4.43 -5.17 -8.21
CA TYR A 136 -3.48 -4.12 -8.56
C TYR A 136 -3.11 -3.29 -7.35
N VAL A 137 -1.83 -3.04 -7.21
CA VAL A 137 -1.26 -2.26 -6.12
C VAL A 137 -0.36 -1.18 -6.69
N ALA A 138 -0.38 0.00 -6.09
CA ALA A 138 0.63 1.02 -6.29
C ALA A 138 1.22 1.45 -4.96
N VAL A 139 2.53 1.66 -4.92
CA VAL A 139 3.26 2.22 -3.77
C VAL A 139 3.90 3.52 -4.19
N PHE A 140 3.36 4.64 -3.72
CA PHE A 140 3.85 5.99 -3.98
C PHE A 140 4.65 6.50 -2.78
N VAL A 141 5.85 7.00 -3.01
CA VAL A 141 6.70 7.60 -1.98
C VAL A 141 6.39 9.09 -1.87
N ALA A 142 5.66 9.48 -0.83
CA ALA A 142 5.36 10.88 -0.58
C ALA A 142 6.56 11.63 0.01
N LYS A 143 7.30 11.01 0.93
CA LYS A 143 8.44 11.64 1.61
C LYS A 143 9.46 10.62 2.09
N ARG A 144 10.73 10.99 1.96
CA ARG A 144 11.89 10.38 2.61
C ARG A 144 12.54 11.48 3.44
N HIS A 145 12.63 11.30 4.74
CA HIS A 145 13.19 12.29 5.64
C HIS A 145 14.23 11.66 6.58
N GLY A 146 15.41 12.26 6.65
CA GLY A 146 16.44 11.86 7.61
C GLY A 146 16.95 10.41 7.43
N ILE A 147 16.72 9.77 6.28
CA ILE A 147 17.22 8.44 5.94
C ILE A 147 18.26 8.51 4.83
N THR A 148 19.14 7.50 4.77
CA THR A 148 20.18 7.44 3.74
C THR A 148 19.59 7.31 2.34
N ASP A 149 20.33 7.78 1.34
CA ASP A 149 19.88 7.80 -0.05
C ASP A 149 19.70 6.42 -0.67
N ASP A 150 20.37 5.40 -0.14
CA ASP A 150 20.44 4.06 -0.67
C ASP A 150 19.62 3.02 0.11
N CYS A 151 18.89 3.42 1.16
CA CYS A 151 18.00 2.53 1.91
C CYS A 151 16.57 2.50 1.34
N ALA A 152 15.71 1.66 1.90
CA ALA A 152 14.33 1.43 1.47
C ALA A 152 14.26 1.06 -0.03
N ARG A 153 15.10 0.12 -0.42
CA ARG A 153 15.19 -0.42 -1.79
C ARG A 153 14.01 -1.32 -2.05
N THR A 154 13.29 -1.05 -3.11
CA THR A 154 12.17 -1.86 -3.59
C THR A 154 12.69 -2.95 -4.51
N THR A 155 12.29 -4.19 -4.24
CA THR A 155 12.53 -5.33 -5.12
C THR A 155 11.20 -5.97 -5.49
N VAL A 156 11.02 -6.31 -6.76
CA VAL A 156 9.83 -7.00 -7.26
C VAL A 156 10.28 -8.25 -8.01
N TRP A 157 9.68 -9.38 -7.70
CA TRP A 157 9.93 -10.66 -8.35
C TRP A 157 8.71 -11.13 -9.11
N ASP A 158 8.93 -11.87 -10.16
CA ASP A 158 7.93 -12.74 -10.76
C ASP A 158 7.52 -13.82 -9.76
N ALA A 159 6.22 -13.95 -9.49
CA ALA A 159 5.75 -14.93 -8.51
C ALA A 159 5.85 -16.38 -8.98
N ALA A 160 5.92 -16.63 -10.29
CA ALA A 160 6.01 -17.98 -10.85
C ALA A 160 7.45 -18.42 -11.08
N THR A 161 8.33 -17.53 -11.54
CA THR A 161 9.74 -17.87 -11.87
C THR A 161 10.72 -17.46 -10.78
N GLU A 162 10.32 -16.62 -9.83
CA GLU A 162 11.16 -15.99 -8.80
C GLU A 162 12.28 -15.08 -9.35
N GLU A 163 12.24 -14.76 -10.63
CA GLU A 163 13.17 -13.82 -11.26
C GLU A 163 12.88 -12.39 -10.78
N ARG A 164 13.92 -11.60 -10.58
CA ARG A 164 13.78 -10.18 -10.25
C ARG A 164 13.34 -9.41 -11.48
N ILE A 165 12.22 -8.67 -11.35
CA ILE A 165 11.71 -7.74 -12.37
C ILE A 165 12.21 -6.32 -12.07
N VAL A 166 12.19 -5.94 -10.78
CA VAL A 166 12.79 -4.72 -10.26
C VAL A 166 13.83 -5.12 -9.24
N ASP A 167 15.07 -4.68 -9.43
CA ASP A 167 16.19 -5.10 -8.60
C ASP A 167 16.72 -3.94 -7.75
N GLU A 168 16.31 -3.93 -6.48
CA GLU A 168 16.79 -3.02 -5.45
C GLU A 168 16.74 -1.53 -5.81
N VAL A 169 15.64 -1.09 -6.44
CA VAL A 169 15.46 0.31 -6.83
C VAL A 169 15.02 1.16 -5.65
N VAL A 170 15.68 2.29 -5.44
CA VAL A 170 15.25 3.29 -4.47
C VAL A 170 14.24 4.22 -5.11
N LEU A 171 12.97 4.13 -4.70
CA LEU A 171 11.95 5.10 -5.08
C LEU A 171 12.17 6.41 -4.31
N ARG A 172 12.25 7.52 -5.04
CA ARG A 172 12.43 8.87 -4.52
C ARG A 172 11.08 9.53 -4.20
N ASP A 173 11.12 10.67 -3.50
CA ASP A 173 9.93 11.50 -3.26
C ASP A 173 9.21 11.79 -4.59
N GLY A 174 7.92 11.49 -4.66
CA GLY A 174 7.09 11.64 -5.84
C GLY A 174 7.15 10.49 -6.83
N GLU A 175 7.91 9.43 -6.59
CA GLU A 175 7.93 8.23 -7.44
C GLU A 175 6.97 7.17 -6.94
N MET A 176 6.46 6.38 -7.88
CA MET A 176 5.49 5.33 -7.67
C MET A 176 5.89 4.07 -8.44
N VAL A 177 5.75 2.91 -7.81
CA VAL A 177 5.70 1.63 -8.52
C VAL A 177 4.27 1.12 -8.53
N THR A 178 3.79 0.65 -9.69
CA THR A 178 2.47 0.01 -9.87
C THR A 178 2.66 -1.39 -10.42
N PHE A 179 1.93 -2.38 -9.89
CA PHE A 179 2.04 -3.77 -10.33
C PHE A 179 0.75 -4.56 -10.19
N ASP A 180 0.65 -5.66 -10.97
CA ASP A 180 -0.35 -6.71 -10.79
C ASP A 180 0.10 -7.62 -9.63
N ASP A 181 -0.49 -7.44 -8.45
CA ASP A 181 -0.11 -8.14 -7.20
C ASP A 181 -0.32 -9.66 -7.28
N ARG A 182 -1.18 -10.12 -8.20
CA ARG A 182 -1.40 -11.57 -8.43
C ARG A 182 -0.21 -12.25 -9.08
N LEU A 183 0.62 -11.50 -9.80
CA LEU A 183 1.71 -12.01 -10.62
C LEU A 183 3.10 -11.74 -10.04
N VAL A 184 3.19 -10.97 -8.95
CA VAL A 184 4.47 -10.58 -8.37
C VAL A 184 4.53 -10.87 -6.86
N LEU A 185 5.76 -10.89 -6.36
CA LEU A 185 6.09 -10.74 -4.94
C LEU A 185 6.93 -9.48 -4.81
N HIS A 186 6.80 -8.78 -3.71
CA HIS A 186 7.57 -7.56 -3.49
C HIS A 186 8.08 -7.44 -2.05
N ASP A 187 9.13 -6.63 -1.89
CA ASP A 187 9.75 -6.31 -0.61
C ASP A 187 10.38 -4.92 -0.66
N VAL A 188 10.59 -4.34 0.51
CA VAL A 188 11.32 -3.08 0.68
C VAL A 188 12.31 -3.23 1.83
N SER A 189 13.59 -3.01 1.57
CA SER A 189 14.64 -3.10 2.60
C SER A 189 14.40 -2.11 3.74
N PRO A 190 14.90 -2.38 4.95
CA PRO A 190 14.77 -1.50 6.10
C PRO A 190 15.22 -0.06 5.84
N LEU A 191 14.69 0.87 6.61
CA LEU A 191 15.20 2.24 6.66
C LEU A 191 16.54 2.29 7.37
N VAL A 192 17.38 3.20 6.95
CA VAL A 192 18.66 3.50 7.61
C VAL A 192 18.68 5.01 7.90
N PRO A 193 18.58 5.44 9.17
CA PRO A 193 18.70 6.84 9.53
C PRO A 193 20.03 7.44 9.08
N SER A 194 20.01 8.67 8.62
CA SER A 194 21.21 9.42 8.20
C SER A 194 21.83 10.14 9.39
N GLY A 195 22.95 9.65 9.90
CA GLY A 195 23.67 10.26 11.02
C GLY A 195 22.86 10.24 12.33
N GLU A 196 22.83 11.36 13.05
CA GLU A 196 22.15 11.50 14.35
C GLU A 196 20.70 12.00 14.24
N VAL A 197 20.06 11.85 13.08
CA VAL A 197 18.67 12.28 12.87
C VAL A 197 17.73 11.41 13.72
N THR A 198 16.99 12.06 14.62
CA THR A 198 16.09 11.37 15.56
C THR A 198 14.67 11.20 15.04
N ASP A 199 14.32 11.95 13.99
CA ASP A 199 12.98 11.98 13.37
C ASP A 199 12.97 11.41 11.94
N ALA A 200 13.86 10.46 11.66
CA ALA A 200 13.93 9.80 10.36
C ALA A 200 12.65 9.02 10.05
N TYR A 201 12.11 9.16 8.82
CA TYR A 201 10.92 8.43 8.39
C TYR A 201 10.80 8.30 6.87
N ARG A 202 9.91 7.41 6.45
CA ARG A 202 9.43 7.26 5.07
C ARG A 202 7.91 7.22 5.06
N ASP A 203 7.31 8.12 4.26
CA ASP A 203 5.87 8.21 4.03
C ASP A 203 5.51 7.60 2.67
N VAL A 204 4.53 6.71 2.66
CA VAL A 204 3.99 6.13 1.43
C VAL A 204 2.47 6.18 1.41
N ILE A 205 1.91 6.35 0.21
CA ILE A 205 0.51 6.08 -0.08
C ILE A 205 0.46 4.78 -0.90
N ILE A 206 -0.27 3.80 -0.39
CA ILE A 206 -0.50 2.54 -1.11
C ILE A 206 -1.94 2.58 -1.63
N LEU A 207 -2.11 2.38 -2.94
CA LEU A 207 -3.41 2.22 -3.57
C LEU A 207 -3.64 0.75 -3.88
N THR A 208 -4.85 0.26 -3.61
CA THR A 208 -5.22 -1.14 -3.85
C THR A 208 -6.55 -1.26 -4.57
N PHE A 209 -6.62 -2.17 -5.55
CA PHE A 209 -7.83 -2.59 -6.22
C PHE A 209 -7.92 -4.12 -6.26
N PRO A 210 -9.10 -4.71 -5.97
CA PRO A 210 -10.30 -4.05 -5.41
C PRO A 210 -10.01 -3.40 -4.05
N ASP A 211 -10.99 -2.70 -3.49
CA ASP A 211 -10.84 -2.10 -2.17
C ASP A 211 -10.75 -3.18 -1.05
N HIS A 212 -10.26 -2.80 0.13
CA HIS A 212 -10.02 -3.74 1.21
C HIS A 212 -11.30 -4.37 1.83
N SER A 213 -12.50 -3.92 1.48
CA SER A 213 -13.73 -4.58 1.91
C SER A 213 -13.83 -6.01 1.38
N LYS A 214 -13.24 -6.26 0.21
CA LYS A 214 -13.21 -7.59 -0.39
C LYS A 214 -12.35 -8.58 0.39
N THR A 215 -11.27 -8.12 1.00
CA THR A 215 -10.44 -8.98 1.87
C THR A 215 -11.21 -9.39 3.13
N LEU A 216 -12.01 -8.49 3.70
CA LEU A 216 -12.85 -8.79 4.86
C LEU A 216 -13.98 -9.77 4.51
N GLU A 217 -14.64 -9.60 3.35
CA GLU A 217 -15.65 -10.54 2.87
C GLU A 217 -15.07 -11.94 2.71
N HIS A 218 -13.90 -12.06 2.07
CA HIS A 218 -13.20 -13.34 1.92
C HIS A 218 -12.86 -13.99 3.26
N GLY A 219 -12.36 -13.21 4.22
CA GLY A 219 -12.06 -13.69 5.57
C GLY A 219 -13.28 -14.20 6.33
N LYS A 220 -14.44 -13.56 6.18
CA LYS A 220 -15.71 -14.04 6.77
C LYS A 220 -16.12 -15.38 6.17
N VAL A 221 -16.04 -15.54 4.87
CA VAL A 221 -16.38 -16.82 4.18
C VAL A 221 -15.47 -17.94 4.65
N VAL A 222 -14.17 -17.72 4.77
CA VAL A 222 -13.22 -18.72 5.27
C VAL A 222 -13.50 -19.09 6.73
N ALA A 223 -13.79 -18.12 7.59
CA ALA A 223 -14.12 -18.37 8.99
C ALA A 223 -15.42 -19.16 9.18
N GLU A 224 -16.43 -18.94 8.34
CA GLU A 224 -17.68 -19.70 8.34
C GLU A 224 -17.49 -21.13 7.85
N SER A 225 -16.69 -21.35 6.79
CA SER A 225 -16.38 -22.69 6.28
C SER A 225 -15.61 -23.55 7.27
N GLN A 226 -14.73 -22.95 8.08
CA GLN A 226 -13.99 -23.67 9.12
C GLN A 226 -14.87 -24.05 10.32
N LYS A 227 -15.93 -23.30 10.63
CA LYS A 227 -16.89 -23.62 11.69
C LYS A 227 -17.88 -24.72 11.30
N GLY A 228 -18.15 -24.87 10.01
CA GLY A 228 -19.08 -25.89 9.47
C GLY A 228 -18.47 -27.29 9.32
N GLY A 229 -17.16 -27.45 9.50
CA GLY A 229 -16.43 -28.71 9.32
C GLY A 229 -16.22 -29.55 10.59
N SER A 230 -16.70 -29.11 11.75
CA SER A 230 -16.61 -29.84 13.02
C SER A 230 -18.00 -30.34 13.46
N SER A 231 -18.51 -31.33 12.75
CA SER A 231 -19.73 -32.07 13.13
C SER A 231 -19.45 -33.54 12.99
#